data_723c615b52eab65a37a6eae9d1581df8
#
_entry.id   723c615b52eab65a37a6eae9d1581df8
#
_cell.length_a   1.000
_cell.length_b   1.000
_cell.length_c   1.000
_cell.angle_alpha   90.00
_cell.angle_beta   90.00
_cell.angle_gamma   90.00
#
_symmetry.space_group_name_H-M   'P 1'
#
loop_
_entity.id
_entity.type
_entity.pdbx_description
1 polymer ?
#
loop_
_entity_poly.entity_id
_entity_poly.type
_entity_poly.pdbx_seq_one_letter_code
_entity_poly.pdbx_strand_id
1 'polypeptide(L)'
;MKYRSILIALAAALALPFQSCSLKEDTSSISTPDNFFRKYSECQSVVNSCYIPIKSIYTYTYFLAVECVSDVIYCPSGTRDAQLDISPAVPRFGQTMWTQGYLGVQRCNYAIQGIEKSEGITDKERIELLCEAKVLRALFYWHLTSFFGNVPFYFDDVKDQDVLLRIASLPRMDAGETRSKVIADLREILPLAEQTRTSDNGGQRLGAACGWMLMAKMAMWNKDWETALEAISRIEDIYGDFSRYDYLENVMFRNKNTPESIFEIQHTYTQGGLTYTSNVACVCTPTRKTSNGITTFDGVEIPELGNQCTTWAAARPCTVFCQGLQSKKGADLRKDVNMAWGYDGHEFASVNSRPWMGPKFWCPDMQGTADGNNYKVFRYADAILMAAECLCELDRDEEAMTYLNKTRNRAGIGNYTFRTHARLQEEIRNERARELFGEFQRKYDLVRWGTFYQKILESTDYAARQANVLPCHEYYPIPDSEVVYSKYALDNNEYNKYGL
;
A
#
# COMPACT_ATOMS: atom_id res chain seq x y z
N MET A 1 27.85 -78.69 -34.70
CA MET A 1 27.43 -77.56 -35.54
C MET A 1 26.39 -76.63 -34.89
N LYS A 2 25.76 -76.96 -33.78
CA LYS A 2 24.72 -76.11 -33.15
C LYS A 2 25.24 -74.93 -32.32
N TYR A 3 26.47 -74.95 -31.83
CA TYR A 3 27.03 -73.82 -30.99
C TYR A 3 27.66 -72.70 -31.78
N ARG A 4 28.01 -72.86 -33.04
CA ARG A 4 28.57 -71.83 -33.89
C ARG A 4 27.48 -70.83 -34.38
N SER A 5 26.28 -71.34 -34.57
CA SER A 5 25.17 -70.55 -35.00
C SER A 5 24.63 -69.64 -33.88
N ILE A 6 24.75 -70.03 -32.61
CA ILE A 6 24.32 -69.21 -31.45
C ILE A 6 25.32 -68.11 -31.17
N LEU A 7 26.62 -68.36 -31.36
CA LEU A 7 27.64 -67.32 -31.18
C LEU A 7 27.56 -66.17 -32.26
N ILE A 8 27.16 -66.49 -33.50
CA ILE A 8 26.98 -65.54 -34.58
C ILE A 8 25.71 -64.75 -34.36
N ALA A 9 24.63 -65.30 -33.81
CA ALA A 9 23.41 -64.57 -33.44
C ALA A 9 23.62 -63.66 -32.26
N LEU A 10 24.45 -64.04 -31.26
CA LEU A 10 24.78 -63.14 -30.14
C LEU A 10 25.71 -61.98 -30.58
N ALA A 11 26.65 -62.20 -31.50
CA ALA A 11 27.51 -61.13 -32.04
C ALA A 11 26.77 -60.18 -32.92
N ALA A 12 25.72 -60.62 -33.65
CA ALA A 12 24.86 -59.72 -34.45
C ALA A 12 23.90 -58.90 -33.60
N ALA A 13 23.51 -59.42 -32.40
CA ALA A 13 22.68 -58.61 -31.46
C ALA A 13 23.47 -57.54 -30.70
N LEU A 14 24.79 -57.64 -30.62
CA LEU A 14 25.69 -56.66 -29.99
C LEU A 14 26.18 -55.58 -30.98
N ALA A 15 25.87 -55.70 -32.27
CA ALA A 15 26.27 -54.75 -33.32
C ALA A 15 25.10 -53.81 -33.75
N LEU A 16 24.00 -53.74 -33.00
CA LEU A 16 23.06 -52.66 -33.18
C LEU A 16 23.75 -51.37 -32.78
N PRO A 17 23.93 -50.40 -33.70
CA PRO A 17 24.45 -49.12 -33.30
C PRO A 17 23.47 -48.55 -32.27
N PHE A 18 23.99 -48.22 -31.10
CA PHE A 18 23.30 -47.27 -30.22
C PHE A 18 23.12 -45.97 -31.03
N GLN A 19 22.08 -45.91 -31.85
CA GLN A 19 21.54 -44.63 -32.24
C GLN A 19 20.99 -44.04 -30.93
N SER A 20 21.87 -43.36 -30.21
CA SER A 20 21.46 -42.34 -29.28
C SER A 20 20.60 -41.41 -30.09
N CYS A 21 19.27 -41.61 -30.07
CA CYS A 21 18.36 -40.50 -30.33
C CYS A 21 18.80 -39.40 -29.37
N SER A 22 19.50 -38.41 -29.90
CA SER A 22 19.55 -37.11 -29.23
C SER A 22 18.10 -36.65 -29.24
N LEU A 23 17.38 -36.95 -28.18
CA LEU A 23 16.15 -36.26 -27.82
C LEU A 23 16.55 -34.81 -27.57
N LYS A 24 16.78 -34.07 -28.63
CA LYS A 24 16.63 -32.62 -28.58
C LYS A 24 15.13 -32.41 -28.47
N GLU A 25 14.70 -32.27 -27.24
CA GLU A 25 13.37 -31.81 -26.94
C GLU A 25 13.14 -30.54 -27.71
N ASP A 26 12.16 -30.52 -28.60
CA ASP A 26 11.75 -29.29 -29.29
C ASP A 26 11.00 -28.44 -28.27
N THR A 27 11.74 -27.62 -27.58
CA THR A 27 11.20 -26.68 -26.59
C THR A 27 10.59 -25.44 -27.22
N SER A 28 10.49 -25.37 -28.56
CA SER A 28 9.94 -24.19 -29.25
C SER A 28 8.45 -23.92 -28.94
N SER A 29 7.73 -24.97 -28.54
CA SER A 29 6.31 -24.90 -28.12
C SER A 29 6.11 -24.93 -26.61
N ILE A 30 7.17 -25.17 -25.83
CA ILE A 30 7.12 -25.19 -24.38
C ILE A 30 7.75 -23.90 -23.86
N SER A 31 7.05 -23.15 -23.01
CA SER A 31 7.60 -21.96 -22.34
C SER A 31 8.68 -22.42 -21.35
N THR A 32 9.94 -22.31 -21.75
CA THR A 32 11.11 -22.49 -20.88
C THR A 32 11.67 -21.12 -20.48
N PRO A 33 12.44 -20.99 -19.40
CA PRO A 33 13.09 -19.72 -19.05
C PRO A 33 13.88 -19.09 -20.19
N ASP A 34 14.49 -19.90 -21.06
CA ASP A 34 15.33 -19.42 -22.18
C ASP A 34 14.50 -18.95 -23.40
N ASN A 35 13.22 -19.34 -23.50
CA ASN A 35 12.36 -18.97 -24.63
C ASN A 35 11.14 -18.13 -24.23
N PHE A 36 11.07 -17.67 -23.00
CA PHE A 36 10.09 -16.74 -22.50
C PHE A 36 10.56 -15.28 -22.78
N PHE A 37 9.68 -14.31 -22.69
CA PHE A 37 9.94 -12.89 -23.02
C PHE A 37 10.15 -12.59 -24.53
N ARG A 38 9.59 -13.39 -25.43
CA ARG A 38 9.68 -13.19 -26.88
C ARG A 38 8.61 -12.27 -27.45
N LYS A 39 7.54 -12.03 -26.71
CA LYS A 39 6.38 -11.25 -27.15
C LYS A 39 5.95 -10.30 -26.05
N TYR A 40 5.33 -9.20 -26.44
CA TYR A 40 4.71 -8.25 -25.52
C TYR A 40 3.78 -8.93 -24.51
N SER A 41 2.90 -9.84 -24.96
CA SER A 41 1.95 -10.54 -24.08
C SER A 41 2.63 -11.41 -23.01
N GLU A 42 3.79 -12.00 -23.31
CA GLU A 42 4.58 -12.77 -22.35
C GLU A 42 5.21 -11.83 -21.30
N CYS A 43 5.87 -10.77 -21.75
CA CYS A 43 6.42 -9.73 -20.87
C CYS A 43 5.33 -9.13 -19.98
N GLN A 44 4.18 -8.76 -20.56
CA GLN A 44 3.05 -8.21 -19.82
C GLN A 44 2.49 -9.19 -18.78
N SER A 45 2.43 -10.49 -19.09
CA SER A 45 1.94 -11.50 -18.14
C SER A 45 2.84 -11.63 -16.91
N VAL A 46 4.15 -11.45 -17.06
CA VAL A 46 5.09 -11.43 -15.94
C VAL A 46 4.89 -10.16 -15.10
N VAL A 47 4.76 -8.99 -15.72
CA VAL A 47 4.43 -7.76 -15.00
C VAL A 47 3.10 -7.90 -14.24
N ASN A 48 2.09 -8.53 -14.85
CA ASN A 48 0.82 -8.82 -14.17
C ASN A 48 1.03 -9.68 -12.90
N SER A 49 1.99 -10.62 -12.92
CA SER A 49 2.30 -11.42 -11.74
C SER A 49 2.87 -10.61 -10.57
N CYS A 50 3.47 -9.44 -10.84
CA CYS A 50 4.00 -8.54 -9.81
C CYS A 50 2.89 -7.87 -8.98
N TYR A 51 1.64 -7.81 -9.47
CA TYR A 51 0.50 -7.31 -8.70
C TYR A 51 -0.04 -8.32 -7.67
N ILE A 52 0.24 -9.62 -7.82
CA ILE A 52 -0.35 -10.65 -6.95
C ILE A 52 -0.03 -10.43 -5.47
N PRO A 53 1.22 -10.11 -5.05
CA PRO A 53 1.52 -9.86 -3.64
C PRO A 53 0.76 -8.67 -3.05
N ILE A 54 0.41 -7.67 -3.86
CA ILE A 54 -0.37 -6.49 -3.44
C ILE A 54 -1.73 -6.91 -2.87
N LYS A 55 -2.38 -7.91 -3.48
CA LYS A 55 -3.64 -8.47 -3.00
C LYS A 55 -3.56 -8.96 -1.54
N SER A 56 -2.45 -9.57 -1.17
CA SER A 56 -2.25 -10.09 0.18
C SER A 56 -1.84 -9.01 1.18
N ILE A 57 -1.19 -7.95 0.72
CA ILE A 57 -0.82 -6.79 1.54
C ILE A 57 -2.06 -5.94 1.85
N TYR A 58 -2.79 -5.51 0.83
CA TYR A 58 -3.92 -4.59 1.00
C TYR A 58 -5.21 -5.32 1.39
N THR A 59 -5.26 -5.72 2.64
CA THR A 59 -6.43 -6.31 3.29
C THR A 59 -6.94 -5.39 4.41
N TYR A 60 -8.10 -5.72 5.01
CA TYR A 60 -8.55 -4.97 6.19
C TYR A 60 -7.56 -5.07 7.36
N THR A 61 -6.77 -6.14 7.46
CA THR A 61 -5.73 -6.27 8.50
C THR A 61 -4.60 -5.26 8.31
N TYR A 62 -4.28 -4.89 7.08
CA TYR A 62 -3.36 -3.78 6.82
C TYR A 62 -3.94 -2.45 7.28
N PHE A 63 -5.24 -2.21 7.01
CA PHE A 63 -5.93 -1.03 7.54
C PHE A 63 -5.82 -0.96 9.08
N LEU A 64 -6.01 -2.08 9.75
CA LEU A 64 -5.86 -2.16 11.20
C LEU A 64 -4.43 -1.89 11.68
N ALA A 65 -3.43 -2.38 10.93
CA ALA A 65 -2.02 -2.26 11.27
C ALA A 65 -1.43 -0.85 11.05
N VAL A 66 -2.04 -0.03 10.19
CA VAL A 66 -1.50 1.31 9.85
C VAL A 66 -2.43 2.46 10.20
N GLU A 67 -3.75 2.27 10.18
CA GLU A 67 -4.70 3.32 10.54
C GLU A 67 -5.20 3.19 11.97
N CYS A 68 -5.57 1.99 12.41
CA CYS A 68 -6.13 1.80 13.76
C CYS A 68 -5.07 1.84 14.88
N VAL A 69 -3.80 1.97 14.54
CA VAL A 69 -2.70 2.22 15.48
C VAL A 69 -2.30 3.70 15.53
N SER A 70 -3.11 4.60 14.96
CA SER A 70 -2.78 6.02 14.86
C SER A 70 -3.49 6.89 15.91
N ASP A 71 -3.21 8.18 15.88
CA ASP A 71 -3.86 9.20 16.70
C ASP A 71 -5.24 9.64 16.19
N VAL A 72 -5.67 9.13 15.03
CA VAL A 72 -6.95 9.52 14.38
C VAL A 72 -7.99 8.40 14.38
N ILE A 73 -7.57 7.12 14.32
CA ILE A 73 -8.46 5.95 14.33
C ILE A 73 -7.93 4.92 15.32
N TYR A 74 -8.84 4.23 16.02
CA TYR A 74 -8.52 3.09 16.88
C TYR A 74 -9.53 1.95 16.65
N CYS A 75 -9.17 0.75 17.07
CA CYS A 75 -10.01 -0.44 16.97
C CYS A 75 -10.00 -1.22 18.29
N PRO A 76 -11.05 -1.10 19.13
CA PRO A 76 -11.07 -1.75 20.46
C PRO A 76 -11.43 -3.24 20.41
N SER A 77 -11.87 -3.76 19.29
CA SER A 77 -12.43 -5.12 19.21
C SER A 77 -11.41 -6.22 18.93
N GLY A 78 -10.28 -6.20 19.64
CA GLY A 78 -9.49 -7.42 19.82
C GLY A 78 -8.50 -7.78 18.71
N THR A 79 -8.25 -6.89 17.74
CA THR A 79 -7.17 -7.14 16.79
C THR A 79 -5.82 -6.81 17.41
N ARG A 80 -4.93 -7.79 17.43
CA ARG A 80 -3.65 -7.69 18.13
C ARG A 80 -2.70 -6.64 17.53
N ASP A 81 -2.72 -6.44 16.21
CA ASP A 81 -1.98 -5.34 15.56
C ASP A 81 -2.46 -3.99 16.08
N ALA A 82 -3.77 -3.74 16.14
CA ALA A 82 -4.34 -2.49 16.65
C ALA A 82 -4.08 -2.28 18.15
N GLN A 83 -3.74 -3.33 18.89
CA GLN A 83 -3.32 -3.28 20.28
C GLN A 83 -1.82 -3.07 20.46
N LEU A 84 -1.01 -3.11 19.39
CA LEU A 84 0.45 -3.14 19.45
C LEU A 84 1.00 -4.32 20.28
N ASP A 85 0.27 -5.46 20.30
CA ASP A 85 0.70 -6.72 20.87
C ASP A 85 1.50 -7.50 19.81
N ILE A 86 2.70 -7.03 19.53
CA ILE A 86 3.59 -7.53 18.46
C ILE A 86 4.99 -7.77 19.02
N SER A 87 5.62 -8.84 18.55
CA SER A 87 6.99 -9.21 18.92
C SER A 87 7.64 -9.98 17.77
N PRO A 88 8.97 -10.20 17.77
CA PRO A 88 9.65 -11.02 16.78
C PRO A 88 9.07 -12.43 16.64
N ALA A 89 8.72 -13.07 17.75
CA ALA A 89 8.08 -14.38 17.79
C ALA A 89 6.62 -14.35 17.30
N VAL A 90 5.95 -13.21 17.42
CA VAL A 90 4.55 -13.02 17.01
C VAL A 90 4.43 -11.70 16.21
N PRO A 91 4.96 -11.66 14.98
CA PRO A 91 5.10 -10.44 14.19
C PRO A 91 3.78 -9.97 13.55
N ARG A 92 2.67 -10.71 13.75
CA ARG A 92 1.35 -10.35 13.27
C ARG A 92 1.34 -10.04 11.76
N PHE A 93 0.80 -8.86 11.37
CA PHE A 93 0.77 -8.44 9.99
C PHE A 93 2.19 -8.25 9.39
N GLY A 94 3.20 -8.04 10.24
CA GLY A 94 4.60 -7.99 9.82
C GLY A 94 5.05 -9.23 9.06
N GLN A 95 4.58 -10.44 9.43
CA GLN A 95 4.87 -11.66 8.66
C GLN A 95 4.36 -11.58 7.22
N THR A 96 3.13 -11.11 7.04
CA THR A 96 2.54 -10.95 5.70
C THR A 96 3.29 -9.88 4.90
N MET A 97 3.57 -8.74 5.51
CA MET A 97 4.28 -7.64 4.85
C MET A 97 5.68 -8.06 4.41
N TRP A 98 6.43 -8.78 5.25
CA TRP A 98 7.76 -9.29 4.91
C TRP A 98 7.71 -10.26 3.73
N THR A 99 6.90 -11.30 3.87
CA THR A 99 6.81 -12.37 2.87
C THR A 99 6.32 -11.84 1.53
N GLN A 100 5.25 -11.05 1.51
CA GLN A 100 4.67 -10.54 0.26
C GLN A 100 5.49 -9.39 -0.32
N GLY A 101 6.11 -8.56 0.51
CA GLY A 101 7.03 -7.52 0.06
C GLY A 101 8.21 -8.09 -0.72
N TYR A 102 8.90 -9.10 -0.16
CA TYR A 102 10.03 -9.72 -0.85
C TYR A 102 9.62 -10.61 -2.02
N LEU A 103 8.46 -11.28 -1.96
CA LEU A 103 7.91 -11.97 -3.14
C LEU A 103 7.65 -10.98 -4.28
N GLY A 104 7.17 -9.79 -3.96
CA GLY A 104 6.96 -8.71 -4.93
C GLY A 104 8.27 -8.24 -5.53
N VAL A 105 9.30 -7.96 -4.72
CA VAL A 105 10.65 -7.58 -5.19
C VAL A 105 11.21 -8.64 -6.13
N GLN A 106 11.17 -9.92 -5.75
CA GLN A 106 11.65 -11.02 -6.57
C GLN A 106 10.96 -11.07 -7.93
N ARG A 107 9.63 -10.98 -7.97
CA ARG A 107 8.87 -11.00 -9.23
C ARG A 107 9.19 -9.81 -10.11
N CYS A 108 9.32 -8.61 -9.53
CA CYS A 108 9.71 -7.42 -10.29
C CYS A 108 11.12 -7.55 -10.85
N ASN A 109 12.08 -8.06 -10.08
CA ASN A 109 13.45 -8.26 -10.57
C ASN A 109 13.50 -9.25 -11.74
N TYR A 110 12.75 -10.37 -11.64
CA TYR A 110 12.61 -11.33 -12.75
C TYR A 110 11.99 -10.66 -13.99
N ALA A 111 10.90 -9.91 -13.82
CA ALA A 111 10.25 -9.19 -14.91
C ALA A 111 11.21 -8.19 -15.58
N ILE A 112 11.89 -7.35 -14.80
CA ILE A 112 12.79 -6.31 -15.30
C ILE A 112 13.92 -6.94 -16.11
N GLN A 113 14.63 -7.94 -15.55
CA GLN A 113 15.73 -8.58 -16.27
C GLN A 113 15.29 -9.29 -17.56
N GLY A 114 14.11 -9.91 -17.56
CA GLY A 114 13.58 -10.56 -18.74
C GLY A 114 13.16 -9.57 -19.82
N ILE A 115 12.52 -8.46 -19.43
CA ILE A 115 12.09 -7.40 -20.36
C ILE A 115 13.29 -6.67 -20.96
N GLU A 116 14.32 -6.39 -20.19
CA GLU A 116 15.56 -5.75 -20.66
C GLU A 116 16.25 -6.56 -21.78
N LYS A 117 16.20 -7.88 -21.68
CA LYS A 117 16.81 -8.82 -22.65
C LYS A 117 15.90 -9.20 -23.80
N SER A 118 14.63 -8.85 -23.76
CA SER A 118 13.65 -9.24 -24.79
C SER A 118 14.00 -8.58 -26.12
N GLU A 119 14.12 -9.39 -27.18
CA GLU A 119 14.35 -8.92 -28.54
C GLU A 119 13.03 -8.81 -29.36
N GLY A 120 11.92 -9.30 -28.81
CA GLY A 120 10.64 -9.42 -29.51
C GLY A 120 9.62 -8.35 -29.18
N ILE A 121 10.05 -7.23 -28.55
CA ILE A 121 9.21 -6.08 -28.23
C ILE A 121 9.86 -4.78 -28.71
N THR A 122 9.04 -3.79 -29.01
CA THR A 122 9.51 -2.45 -29.40
C THR A 122 10.08 -1.70 -28.20
N ASP A 123 10.91 -0.67 -28.46
CA ASP A 123 11.49 0.17 -27.40
C ASP A 123 10.40 0.87 -26.58
N LYS A 124 9.31 1.31 -27.22
CA LYS A 124 8.15 1.88 -26.53
C LYS A 124 7.51 0.89 -25.55
N GLU A 125 7.20 -0.32 -26.03
CA GLU A 125 6.66 -1.38 -25.17
C GLU A 125 7.60 -1.75 -24.03
N ARG A 126 8.90 -1.77 -24.29
CA ARG A 126 9.94 -2.02 -23.28
C ARG A 126 9.91 -0.95 -22.21
N ILE A 127 9.90 0.32 -22.56
CA ILE A 127 9.87 1.45 -21.63
C ILE A 127 8.63 1.37 -20.73
N GLU A 128 7.43 1.16 -21.29
CA GLU A 128 6.20 1.10 -20.52
C GLU A 128 6.18 -0.09 -19.53
N LEU A 129 6.60 -1.28 -19.99
CA LEU A 129 6.67 -2.46 -19.13
C LEU A 129 7.74 -2.34 -18.03
N LEU A 130 8.90 -1.76 -18.35
CA LEU A 130 9.95 -1.50 -17.36
C LEU A 130 9.51 -0.44 -16.35
N CYS A 131 8.87 0.63 -16.80
CA CYS A 131 8.34 1.66 -15.92
C CYS A 131 7.38 1.04 -14.89
N GLU A 132 6.41 0.27 -15.35
CA GLU A 132 5.44 -0.38 -14.48
C GLU A 132 6.10 -1.37 -13.51
N ALA A 133 7.01 -2.23 -13.98
CA ALA A 133 7.72 -3.19 -13.11
C ALA A 133 8.61 -2.51 -12.07
N LYS A 134 9.32 -1.42 -12.44
CA LYS A 134 10.13 -0.63 -11.51
C LYS A 134 9.28 0.15 -10.51
N VAL A 135 8.13 0.69 -10.91
CA VAL A 135 7.16 1.34 -10.00
C VAL A 135 6.62 0.33 -8.98
N LEU A 136 6.28 -0.89 -9.41
CA LEU A 136 5.85 -1.96 -8.50
C LEU A 136 6.96 -2.37 -7.53
N ARG A 137 8.21 -2.51 -8.01
CA ARG A 137 9.38 -2.78 -7.15
C ARG A 137 9.58 -1.67 -6.12
N ALA A 138 9.45 -0.43 -6.53
CA ALA A 138 9.52 0.73 -5.64
C ALA A 138 8.42 0.71 -4.58
N LEU A 139 7.19 0.34 -4.94
CA LEU A 139 6.08 0.18 -3.99
C LEU A 139 6.41 -0.85 -2.91
N PHE A 140 7.00 -2.00 -3.28
CA PHE A 140 7.39 -3.03 -2.30
C PHE A 140 8.52 -2.55 -1.39
N TYR A 141 9.55 -1.88 -1.91
CA TYR A 141 10.61 -1.32 -1.08
C TYR A 141 10.13 -0.15 -0.20
N TRP A 142 9.17 0.66 -0.70
CA TRP A 142 8.53 1.68 0.14
C TRP A 142 7.81 1.02 1.33
N HIS A 143 7.03 -0.04 1.09
CA HIS A 143 6.39 -0.80 2.17
C HIS A 143 7.41 -1.41 3.13
N LEU A 144 8.40 -2.11 2.62
CA LEU A 144 9.41 -2.78 3.45
C LEU A 144 10.16 -1.78 4.33
N THR A 145 10.65 -0.67 3.76
CA THR A 145 11.40 0.34 4.52
C THR A 145 10.54 1.15 5.48
N SER A 146 9.26 1.38 5.15
CA SER A 146 8.34 2.10 6.03
C SER A 146 7.79 1.20 7.16
N PHE A 147 7.81 -0.11 6.96
CA PHE A 147 7.27 -1.08 7.92
C PHE A 147 8.34 -1.63 8.87
N PHE A 148 9.57 -1.86 8.38
CA PHE A 148 10.66 -2.50 9.13
C PHE A 148 11.90 -1.60 9.33
N GLY A 149 11.93 -0.42 8.74
CA GLY A 149 13.13 0.42 8.73
C GLY A 149 14.21 -0.18 7.82
N ASN A 150 15.37 -0.52 8.38
CA ASN A 150 16.45 -1.15 7.64
C ASN A 150 16.07 -2.57 7.19
N VAL A 151 16.35 -2.90 5.92
CA VAL A 151 15.95 -4.17 5.29
C VAL A 151 17.02 -4.66 4.31
N PRO A 152 17.13 -5.97 4.02
CA PRO A 152 17.95 -6.46 2.91
C PRO A 152 17.56 -5.83 1.58
N PHE A 153 18.56 -5.38 0.84
CA PHE A 153 18.35 -4.74 -0.47
C PHE A 153 19.05 -5.50 -1.59
N TYR A 154 18.33 -5.77 -2.68
CA TYR A 154 18.88 -6.36 -3.91
C TYR A 154 18.01 -6.07 -5.13
N PHE A 155 18.65 -5.96 -6.29
CA PHE A 155 17.99 -5.87 -7.60
C PHE A 155 18.25 -7.10 -8.48
N ASP A 156 18.96 -8.07 -7.94
CA ASP A 156 19.27 -9.30 -8.66
C ASP A 156 18.02 -10.18 -8.84
N ASP A 157 17.95 -10.83 -10.00
CA ASP A 157 17.04 -11.95 -10.19
C ASP A 157 17.61 -13.23 -9.55
N VAL A 158 16.75 -13.99 -8.89
CA VAL A 158 17.11 -15.26 -8.22
C VAL A 158 17.08 -16.40 -9.25
N LYS A 159 18.11 -16.47 -10.09
CA LYS A 159 18.19 -17.42 -11.20
C LYS A 159 18.80 -18.77 -10.83
N ASP A 160 19.53 -18.86 -9.73
CA ASP A 160 20.21 -20.07 -9.28
C ASP A 160 20.37 -20.08 -7.74
N GLN A 161 20.85 -21.22 -7.23
CA GLN A 161 21.00 -21.46 -5.80
C GLN A 161 22.08 -20.55 -5.18
N ASP A 162 23.14 -20.20 -5.91
CA ASP A 162 24.22 -19.37 -5.37
C ASP A 162 23.74 -17.94 -5.15
N VAL A 163 22.99 -17.39 -6.12
CA VAL A 163 22.33 -16.09 -5.97
C VAL A 163 21.34 -16.11 -4.81
N LEU A 164 20.52 -17.17 -4.69
CA LEU A 164 19.58 -17.33 -3.58
C LEU A 164 20.29 -17.31 -2.22
N LEU A 165 21.36 -18.10 -2.06
CA LEU A 165 22.11 -18.16 -0.80
C LEU A 165 22.79 -16.85 -0.46
N ARG A 166 23.31 -16.15 -1.46
CA ARG A 166 23.88 -14.80 -1.27
C ARG A 166 22.83 -13.81 -0.80
N ILE A 167 21.66 -13.76 -1.44
CA ILE A 167 20.56 -12.86 -1.06
C ILE A 167 20.04 -13.20 0.34
N ALA A 168 19.85 -14.48 0.64
CA ALA A 168 19.38 -14.94 1.95
C ALA A 168 20.32 -14.59 3.12
N SER A 169 21.60 -14.29 2.84
CA SER A 169 22.58 -13.88 3.84
C SER A 169 22.86 -12.37 3.86
N LEU A 170 22.10 -11.55 3.13
CA LEU A 170 22.27 -10.10 3.13
C LEU A 170 21.89 -9.51 4.50
N PRO A 171 22.74 -8.63 5.05
CA PRO A 171 22.35 -7.87 6.23
C PRO A 171 21.28 -6.83 5.90
N ARG A 172 20.72 -6.22 6.93
CA ARG A 172 19.86 -5.05 6.78
C ARG A 172 20.68 -3.86 6.25
N MET A 173 20.28 -3.32 5.10
CA MET A 173 20.80 -2.05 4.58
C MET A 173 20.06 -0.90 5.25
N ASP A 174 20.73 0.22 5.45
CA ASP A 174 20.09 1.44 5.92
C ASP A 174 18.87 1.82 5.05
N ALA A 175 17.78 2.19 5.71
CA ALA A 175 16.51 2.48 5.02
C ALA A 175 16.60 3.71 4.11
N GLY A 176 17.38 4.72 4.51
CA GLY A 176 17.64 5.91 3.69
C GLY A 176 18.46 5.56 2.45
N GLU A 177 19.50 4.73 2.60
CA GLU A 177 20.28 4.24 1.48
C GLU A 177 19.42 3.39 0.52
N THR A 178 18.59 2.48 1.05
CA THR A 178 17.66 1.69 0.25
C THR A 178 16.72 2.58 -0.57
N ARG A 179 16.10 3.58 0.07
CA ARG A 179 15.23 4.54 -0.62
C ARG A 179 15.97 5.31 -1.69
N SER A 180 17.19 5.77 -1.41
CA SER A 180 18.01 6.51 -2.39
C SER A 180 18.31 5.69 -3.65
N LYS A 181 18.61 4.39 -3.50
CA LYS A 181 18.83 3.48 -4.64
C LYS A 181 17.54 3.28 -5.47
N VAL A 182 16.40 3.17 -4.80
CA VAL A 182 15.08 3.05 -5.48
C VAL A 182 14.70 4.35 -6.18
N ILE A 183 14.96 5.51 -5.57
CA ILE A 183 14.76 6.83 -6.20
C ILE A 183 15.60 6.97 -7.46
N ALA A 184 16.86 6.55 -7.41
CA ALA A 184 17.74 6.59 -8.58
C ALA A 184 17.21 5.72 -9.73
N ASP A 185 16.76 4.52 -9.43
CA ASP A 185 16.17 3.60 -10.41
C ASP A 185 14.88 4.14 -11.06
N LEU A 186 14.03 4.81 -10.27
CA LEU A 186 12.83 5.47 -10.78
C LEU A 186 13.17 6.70 -11.63
N ARG A 187 14.15 7.51 -11.23
CA ARG A 187 14.55 8.72 -11.94
C ARG A 187 15.02 8.44 -13.36
N GLU A 188 15.57 7.26 -13.63
CA GLU A 188 16.00 6.85 -14.96
C GLU A 188 14.84 6.54 -15.90
N ILE A 189 13.76 5.97 -15.40
CA ILE A 189 12.68 5.42 -16.25
C ILE A 189 11.46 6.33 -16.35
N LEU A 190 11.07 7.01 -15.25
CA LEU A 190 9.82 7.76 -15.21
C LEU A 190 9.69 8.85 -16.28
N PRO A 191 10.75 9.61 -16.64
CA PRO A 191 10.64 10.63 -17.69
C PRO A 191 10.42 10.07 -19.10
N LEU A 192 10.66 8.77 -19.32
CA LEU A 192 10.55 8.13 -20.62
C LEU A 192 9.16 7.54 -20.87
N ALA A 193 8.35 7.31 -19.82
CA ALA A 193 7.05 6.68 -19.91
C ALA A 193 6.00 7.68 -20.43
N GLU A 194 5.24 7.27 -21.45
CA GLU A 194 4.12 8.04 -21.98
C GLU A 194 2.84 7.81 -21.17
N GLN A 195 2.71 6.60 -20.58
CA GLN A 195 1.57 6.26 -19.75
C GLN A 195 1.71 6.89 -18.37
N THR A 196 0.97 7.95 -18.10
CA THR A 196 1.14 8.76 -16.89
C THR A 196 0.15 8.41 -15.79
N ARG A 197 -1.15 8.32 -16.09
CA ARG A 197 -2.20 8.05 -15.09
C ARG A 197 -2.63 6.59 -15.09
N THR A 198 -2.89 6.06 -13.91
CA THR A 198 -3.53 4.74 -13.74
C THR A 198 -4.95 4.73 -14.35
N SER A 199 -5.68 5.86 -14.26
CA SER A 199 -7.02 6.02 -14.84
C SER A 199 -7.06 5.86 -16.36
N ASP A 200 -5.99 6.21 -17.06
CA ASP A 200 -5.89 6.10 -18.51
C ASP A 200 -5.98 4.63 -19.00
N ASN A 201 -5.71 3.69 -18.09
CA ASN A 201 -5.84 2.25 -18.29
C ASN A 201 -7.03 1.63 -17.57
N GLY A 202 -8.09 2.38 -17.35
CA GLY A 202 -9.26 1.90 -16.61
C GLY A 202 -8.97 1.54 -15.15
N GLY A 203 -7.93 2.13 -14.55
CA GLY A 203 -7.52 1.88 -13.18
C GLY A 203 -6.79 0.54 -12.96
N GLN A 204 -6.44 -0.18 -14.02
CA GLN A 204 -5.92 -1.54 -13.91
C GLN A 204 -4.39 -1.63 -13.85
N ARG A 205 -3.68 -0.65 -14.37
CA ARG A 205 -2.21 -0.65 -14.46
C ARG A 205 -1.64 0.65 -13.92
N LEU A 206 -0.53 0.56 -13.19
CA LEU A 206 0.15 1.74 -12.67
C LEU A 206 0.82 2.54 -13.79
N GLY A 207 0.68 3.86 -13.72
CA GLY A 207 1.39 4.80 -14.57
C GLY A 207 2.53 5.50 -13.85
N ALA A 208 3.28 6.35 -14.59
CA ALA A 208 4.42 7.09 -14.06
C ALA A 208 4.06 8.01 -12.86
N ALA A 209 2.82 8.50 -12.77
CA ALA A 209 2.37 9.30 -11.63
C ALA A 209 2.50 8.57 -10.29
N CYS A 210 2.25 7.25 -10.26
CA CYS A 210 2.47 6.46 -9.07
C CYS A 210 3.98 6.36 -8.71
N GLY A 211 4.84 6.24 -9.72
CA GLY A 211 6.30 6.27 -9.54
C GLY A 211 6.79 7.59 -8.97
N TRP A 212 6.33 8.72 -9.50
CA TRP A 212 6.63 10.05 -8.97
C TRP A 212 6.13 10.22 -7.54
N MET A 213 4.94 9.69 -7.22
CA MET A 213 4.40 9.71 -5.85
C MET A 213 5.28 8.91 -4.87
N LEU A 214 5.73 7.73 -5.26
CA LEU A 214 6.64 6.90 -4.46
C LEU A 214 8.01 7.56 -4.28
N MET A 215 8.54 8.17 -5.35
CA MET A 215 9.80 8.93 -5.29
C MET A 215 9.68 10.09 -4.29
N ALA A 216 8.60 10.88 -4.35
CA ALA A 216 8.36 11.97 -3.42
C ALA A 216 8.25 11.47 -1.97
N LYS A 217 7.47 10.41 -1.73
CA LYS A 217 7.33 9.81 -0.39
C LYS A 217 8.66 9.31 0.18
N MET A 218 9.47 8.61 -0.61
CA MET A 218 10.78 8.12 -0.19
C MET A 218 11.76 9.26 0.09
N ALA A 219 11.76 10.29 -0.74
CA ALA A 219 12.58 11.48 -0.55
C ALA A 219 12.22 12.22 0.74
N MET A 220 10.92 12.39 1.05
CA MET A 220 10.47 12.97 2.32
C MET A 220 10.91 12.16 3.55
N TRP A 221 10.94 10.83 3.48
CA TRP A 221 11.48 9.99 4.54
C TRP A 221 12.99 10.18 4.74
N ASN A 222 13.71 10.50 3.67
CA ASN A 222 15.15 10.82 3.70
C ASN A 222 15.40 12.31 4.03
N LYS A 223 14.34 13.12 4.22
CA LYS A 223 14.41 14.58 4.37
C LYS A 223 15.06 15.29 3.18
N ASP A 224 15.00 14.67 2.02
CA ASP A 224 15.40 15.25 0.74
C ASP A 224 14.19 15.97 0.11
N TRP A 225 13.92 17.17 0.67
CA TRP A 225 12.74 17.95 0.34
C TRP A 225 12.74 18.46 -1.10
N GLU A 226 13.91 18.76 -1.64
CA GLU A 226 14.06 19.22 -3.04
C GLU A 226 13.72 18.10 -4.03
N THR A 227 14.24 16.89 -3.83
CA THR A 227 13.87 15.73 -4.66
C THR A 227 12.37 15.41 -4.52
N ALA A 228 11.79 15.59 -3.33
CA ALA A 228 10.35 15.41 -3.16
C ALA A 228 9.54 16.44 -3.96
N LEU A 229 9.94 17.72 -3.93
CA LEU A 229 9.28 18.80 -4.71
C LEU A 229 9.45 18.59 -6.22
N GLU A 230 10.62 18.13 -6.69
CA GLU A 230 10.82 17.75 -8.10
C GLU A 230 9.78 16.71 -8.54
N ALA A 231 9.62 15.64 -7.78
CA ALA A 231 8.67 14.57 -8.09
C ALA A 231 7.20 15.06 -8.01
N ILE A 232 6.87 15.89 -7.04
CA ILE A 232 5.53 16.48 -6.89
C ILE A 232 5.22 17.39 -8.07
N SER A 233 6.17 18.20 -8.55
CA SER A 233 6.00 19.05 -9.74
C SER A 233 5.59 18.21 -10.97
N ARG A 234 6.18 17.01 -11.16
CA ARG A 234 5.78 16.10 -12.24
C ARG A 234 4.33 15.59 -12.07
N ILE A 235 3.90 15.37 -10.83
CA ILE A 235 2.50 15.03 -10.55
C ILE A 235 1.59 16.21 -10.88
N GLU A 236 1.98 17.43 -10.54
CA GLU A 236 1.21 18.65 -10.89
C GLU A 236 1.11 18.83 -12.41
N ASP A 237 2.17 18.59 -13.15
CA ASP A 237 2.14 18.61 -14.63
C ASP A 237 1.11 17.63 -15.20
N ILE A 238 0.99 16.43 -14.59
CA ILE A 238 0.06 15.38 -15.03
C ILE A 238 -1.39 15.70 -14.64
N TYR A 239 -1.62 16.16 -13.40
CA TYR A 239 -2.96 16.33 -12.84
C TYR A 239 -3.50 17.74 -13.03
N GLY A 240 -2.64 18.77 -13.15
CA GLY A 240 -3.00 20.16 -13.39
C GLY A 240 -3.66 20.85 -12.18
N ASP A 241 -4.56 21.80 -12.46
CA ASP A 241 -5.17 22.59 -11.41
C ASP A 241 -6.02 21.76 -10.43
N PHE A 242 -5.63 21.81 -9.15
CA PHE A 242 -6.28 21.07 -8.07
C PHE A 242 -7.72 21.54 -7.79
N SER A 243 -8.06 22.78 -8.07
CA SER A 243 -9.38 23.34 -7.79
C SER A 243 -10.54 22.68 -8.55
N ARG A 244 -10.23 21.95 -9.62
CA ARG A 244 -11.23 21.25 -10.44
C ARG A 244 -11.69 19.89 -9.87
N TYR A 245 -11.05 19.40 -8.81
CA TYR A 245 -11.39 18.12 -8.20
C TYR A 245 -12.34 18.32 -7.01
N ASP A 246 -13.60 17.95 -7.19
CA ASP A 246 -14.60 17.96 -6.10
C ASP A 246 -14.22 17.00 -4.99
N TYR A 247 -14.44 17.42 -3.73
CA TYR A 247 -14.06 16.58 -2.60
C TYR A 247 -14.88 15.29 -2.52
N LEU A 248 -16.21 15.40 -2.58
CA LEU A 248 -17.10 14.25 -2.37
C LEU A 248 -16.99 13.22 -3.50
N GLU A 249 -16.79 13.69 -4.73
CA GLU A 249 -16.63 12.79 -5.88
C GLU A 249 -15.36 11.94 -5.76
N ASN A 250 -14.29 12.49 -5.16
CA ASN A 250 -12.98 11.87 -5.20
C ASN A 250 -12.59 11.06 -3.96
N VAL A 251 -13.20 11.32 -2.78
CA VAL A 251 -12.75 10.67 -1.53
C VAL A 251 -13.51 9.43 -1.15
N MET A 252 -14.74 9.25 -1.63
CA MET A 252 -15.57 8.10 -1.28
C MET A 252 -14.97 6.80 -1.83
N PHE A 253 -14.80 5.79 -1.00
CA PHE A 253 -14.20 4.52 -1.41
C PHE A 253 -15.04 3.77 -2.47
N ARG A 254 -16.35 4.00 -2.46
CA ARG A 254 -17.28 3.49 -3.48
C ARG A 254 -17.09 4.12 -4.88
N ASN A 255 -16.55 5.33 -4.94
CA ASN A 255 -16.25 6.03 -6.20
C ASN A 255 -14.87 5.59 -6.70
N LYS A 256 -14.85 4.66 -7.64
CA LYS A 256 -13.63 3.99 -8.11
C LYS A 256 -12.94 4.78 -9.22
N ASN A 257 -11.60 4.75 -9.22
CA ASN A 257 -10.76 5.28 -10.29
C ASN A 257 -11.15 6.73 -10.66
N THR A 258 -11.31 7.55 -9.62
CA THR A 258 -11.70 8.96 -9.78
C THR A 258 -10.59 9.77 -10.46
N PRO A 259 -10.91 10.93 -11.04
CA PRO A 259 -9.90 11.78 -11.70
C PRO A 259 -8.73 12.20 -10.80
N GLU A 260 -8.91 12.25 -9.48
CA GLU A 260 -7.87 12.57 -8.50
C GLU A 260 -7.01 11.37 -8.12
N SER A 261 -7.43 10.15 -8.49
CA SER A 261 -6.75 8.91 -8.07
C SER A 261 -5.39 8.78 -8.74
N ILE A 262 -4.38 8.43 -7.94
CA ILE A 262 -3.03 8.05 -8.41
C ILE A 262 -2.86 6.53 -8.29
N PHE A 263 -3.33 5.94 -7.20
CA PHE A 263 -3.30 4.49 -7.02
C PHE A 263 -4.46 4.02 -6.15
N GLU A 264 -5.22 3.06 -6.66
CA GLU A 264 -6.28 2.36 -5.94
C GLU A 264 -6.12 0.85 -6.03
N ILE A 265 -6.46 0.15 -4.96
CA ILE A 265 -6.61 -1.30 -4.99
C ILE A 265 -8.00 -1.62 -5.51
N GLN A 266 -8.04 -2.32 -6.64
CA GLN A 266 -9.28 -2.66 -7.32
C GLN A 266 -9.99 -3.83 -6.62
N HIS A 267 -11.25 -3.65 -6.24
CA HIS A 267 -12.08 -4.69 -5.66
C HIS A 267 -13.34 -4.92 -6.48
N THR A 268 -13.83 -6.15 -6.50
CA THR A 268 -15.07 -6.53 -7.16
C THR A 268 -15.68 -7.75 -6.48
N TYR A 269 -17.00 -7.87 -6.52
CA TYR A 269 -17.68 -9.07 -6.02
C TYR A 269 -17.45 -10.27 -6.94
N THR A 270 -17.63 -10.09 -8.24
CA THR A 270 -17.44 -11.18 -9.21
C THR A 270 -17.07 -10.59 -10.58
N GLN A 271 -15.97 -11.07 -11.14
CA GLN A 271 -15.59 -10.78 -12.50
C GLN A 271 -14.97 -12.04 -13.13
N GLY A 272 -15.59 -12.58 -14.16
CA GLY A 272 -15.10 -13.79 -14.82
C GLY A 272 -14.96 -15.01 -13.91
N GLY A 273 -15.83 -15.15 -12.90
CA GLY A 273 -15.77 -16.21 -11.89
C GLY A 273 -14.76 -16.00 -10.77
N LEU A 274 -14.01 -14.90 -10.79
CA LEU A 274 -13.07 -14.52 -9.73
C LEU A 274 -13.69 -13.43 -8.86
N THR A 275 -13.60 -13.60 -7.55
CA THR A 275 -14.05 -12.63 -6.55
C THR A 275 -12.84 -12.05 -5.83
N TYR A 276 -12.75 -10.73 -5.80
CA TYR A 276 -11.74 -10.01 -5.02
C TYR A 276 -12.41 -8.88 -4.25
N THR A 277 -12.82 -9.18 -3.05
CA THR A 277 -13.60 -8.26 -2.19
C THR A 277 -12.74 -7.62 -1.12
N SER A 278 -13.19 -6.44 -0.68
CA SER A 278 -12.74 -5.74 0.51
C SER A 278 -13.57 -6.17 1.74
N ASN A 279 -13.09 -5.83 2.94
CA ASN A 279 -13.80 -5.90 4.22
C ASN A 279 -13.67 -4.59 5.01
N VAL A 280 -13.16 -3.51 4.42
CA VAL A 280 -12.99 -2.24 5.15
C VAL A 280 -14.33 -1.60 5.47
N ALA A 281 -15.31 -1.68 4.56
CA ALA A 281 -16.66 -1.20 4.87
C ALA A 281 -17.27 -1.94 6.06
N CYS A 282 -17.09 -3.27 6.15
CA CYS A 282 -17.55 -4.07 7.30
C CYS A 282 -16.94 -3.60 8.64
N VAL A 283 -15.65 -3.23 8.62
CA VAL A 283 -14.92 -2.70 9.80
C VAL A 283 -15.42 -1.32 10.20
N CYS A 284 -15.81 -0.50 9.23
CA CYS A 284 -16.10 0.93 9.41
C CYS A 284 -17.60 1.27 9.51
N THR A 285 -18.50 0.39 9.08
CA THR A 285 -19.95 0.67 9.13
C THR A 285 -20.50 0.49 10.55
N PRO A 286 -21.46 1.33 11.00
CA PRO A 286 -22.06 1.22 12.31
C PRO A 286 -22.68 -0.16 12.60
N THR A 287 -22.86 -0.50 13.88
CA THR A 287 -23.41 -1.78 14.31
C THR A 287 -24.80 -2.03 13.72
N ARG A 288 -24.93 -3.10 12.94
CA ARG A 288 -26.19 -3.50 12.32
C ARG A 288 -27.03 -4.38 13.26
N LYS A 289 -28.33 -4.13 13.27
CA LYS A 289 -29.33 -4.97 13.95
C LYS A 289 -30.57 -5.10 13.07
N THR A 290 -31.13 -6.31 12.98
CA THR A 290 -32.43 -6.54 12.35
C THR A 290 -33.43 -7.00 13.42
N SER A 291 -34.58 -6.36 13.49
CA SER A 291 -35.69 -6.70 14.40
C SER A 291 -36.99 -6.48 13.68
N ASN A 292 -37.90 -7.47 13.76
CA ASN A 292 -39.22 -7.44 13.09
C ASN A 292 -39.16 -7.10 11.59
N GLY A 293 -38.11 -7.57 10.89
CA GLY A 293 -37.92 -7.31 9.47
C GLY A 293 -37.33 -5.95 9.13
N ILE A 294 -37.10 -5.07 10.10
CA ILE A 294 -36.49 -3.77 9.94
C ILE A 294 -35.00 -3.87 10.27
N THR A 295 -34.14 -3.40 9.35
CA THR A 295 -32.70 -3.32 9.56
C THR A 295 -32.32 -1.90 9.95
N THR A 296 -31.61 -1.76 11.08
CA THR A 296 -31.07 -0.49 11.56
C THR A 296 -29.56 -0.59 11.77
N PHE A 297 -28.89 0.56 11.72
CA PHE A 297 -27.50 0.73 12.01
C PHE A 297 -27.37 1.65 13.22
N ASP A 298 -26.98 1.08 14.36
CA ASP A 298 -26.98 1.78 15.65
C ASP A 298 -28.30 2.53 15.93
N GLY A 299 -29.43 1.88 15.65
CA GLY A 299 -30.79 2.39 15.88
C GLY A 299 -31.40 3.21 14.74
N VAL A 300 -30.64 3.55 13.70
CA VAL A 300 -31.10 4.36 12.57
C VAL A 300 -31.18 3.51 11.29
N GLU A 301 -32.26 3.65 10.52
CA GLU A 301 -32.38 3.03 9.21
C GLU A 301 -31.48 3.77 8.20
N ILE A 302 -30.66 3.02 7.46
CA ILE A 302 -29.85 3.51 6.34
C ILE A 302 -30.21 2.68 5.10
N PRO A 303 -31.24 3.09 4.35
CA PRO A 303 -31.76 2.27 3.25
C PRO A 303 -30.73 1.93 2.18
N GLU A 304 -29.78 2.82 1.89
CA GLU A 304 -28.72 2.60 0.91
C GLU A 304 -27.78 1.44 1.26
N LEU A 305 -27.60 1.11 2.54
CA LEU A 305 -26.79 -0.01 2.98
C LEU A 305 -27.50 -1.36 2.88
N GLY A 306 -28.83 -1.35 2.71
CA GLY A 306 -29.62 -2.54 2.54
C GLY A 306 -29.64 -3.46 3.77
N ASN A 307 -30.17 -4.67 3.57
CA ASN A 307 -30.36 -5.64 4.64
C ASN A 307 -29.47 -6.91 4.53
N GLN A 308 -28.56 -6.97 3.57
CA GLN A 308 -27.68 -8.13 3.35
C GLN A 308 -26.30 -7.97 3.95
N CYS A 309 -25.89 -6.75 4.31
CA CYS A 309 -24.58 -6.48 4.90
C CYS A 309 -24.46 -7.05 6.33
N THR A 310 -23.24 -7.41 6.70
CA THR A 310 -22.85 -7.71 8.09
C THR A 310 -21.76 -6.73 8.49
N THR A 311 -21.88 -6.13 9.67
CA THR A 311 -20.90 -5.14 10.14
C THR A 311 -20.15 -5.65 11.36
N TRP A 312 -18.83 -5.45 11.39
CA TRP A 312 -18.02 -5.65 12.59
C TRP A 312 -18.00 -4.39 13.45
N ALA A 313 -18.19 -3.22 12.83
CA ALA A 313 -18.25 -1.93 13.53
C ALA A 313 -17.02 -1.71 14.45
N ALA A 314 -15.85 -2.12 13.98
CA ALA A 314 -14.67 -2.27 14.82
C ALA A 314 -13.83 -1.00 14.90
N ALA A 315 -13.70 -0.25 13.80
CA ALA A 315 -12.93 0.99 13.75
C ALA A 315 -13.75 2.17 14.25
N ARG A 316 -13.10 3.05 15.00
CA ARG A 316 -13.68 4.29 15.54
C ARG A 316 -12.70 5.45 15.39
N PRO A 317 -13.18 6.67 15.11
CA PRO A 317 -12.35 7.85 15.19
C PRO A 317 -11.91 8.12 16.64
N CYS A 318 -10.68 8.59 16.84
CA CYS A 318 -10.19 8.99 18.15
C CYS A 318 -10.89 10.26 18.64
N THR A 319 -11.15 10.35 19.95
CA THR A 319 -11.93 11.45 20.56
C THR A 319 -11.32 12.81 20.28
N VAL A 320 -9.99 12.95 20.46
CA VAL A 320 -9.28 14.23 20.23
C VAL A 320 -9.42 14.69 18.76
N PHE A 321 -9.31 13.74 17.81
CA PHE A 321 -9.49 14.04 16.40
C PHE A 321 -10.92 14.50 16.09
N CYS A 322 -11.93 13.82 16.64
CA CYS A 322 -13.34 14.18 16.48
C CYS A 322 -13.63 15.57 17.01
N GLN A 323 -13.18 15.88 18.24
CA GLN A 323 -13.38 17.18 18.87
C GLN A 323 -12.71 18.29 18.08
N GLY A 324 -11.50 18.07 17.56
CA GLY A 324 -10.78 19.01 16.71
C GLY A 324 -11.54 19.39 15.44
N LEU A 325 -12.28 18.46 14.82
CA LEU A 325 -13.14 18.74 13.66
C LEU A 325 -14.45 19.40 14.06
N GLN A 326 -15.08 19.01 15.18
CA GLN A 326 -16.34 19.59 15.66
C GLN A 326 -16.20 21.03 16.14
N SER A 327 -15.06 21.38 16.78
CA SER A 327 -14.82 22.72 17.29
C SER A 327 -14.66 23.78 16.18
N LYS A 328 -14.40 23.37 14.96
CA LYS A 328 -14.41 24.25 13.79
C LYS A 328 -15.84 24.49 13.36
N LYS A 329 -16.45 25.55 13.92
CA LYS A 329 -17.74 26.07 13.46
C LYS A 329 -17.62 26.46 12.00
N GLY A 330 -18.28 25.76 11.11
CA GLY A 330 -18.31 26.03 9.68
C GLY A 330 -18.39 24.76 8.85
N ALA A 331 -18.40 24.94 7.57
CA ALA A 331 -18.71 23.94 6.56
C ALA A 331 -17.55 23.01 6.22
N ASP A 332 -16.74 22.53 7.18
CA ASP A 332 -15.74 21.49 6.86
C ASP A 332 -16.47 20.24 6.39
N LEU A 333 -16.52 20.03 5.07
CA LEU A 333 -17.19 18.92 4.42
C LEU A 333 -16.69 17.56 4.93
N ARG A 334 -15.46 17.48 5.41
CA ARG A 334 -14.83 16.26 5.89
C ARG A 334 -15.43 15.75 7.19
N LYS A 335 -16.05 16.63 7.97
CA LYS A 335 -16.70 16.25 9.22
C LYS A 335 -17.78 15.20 9.02
N ASP A 336 -18.65 15.38 8.04
CA ASP A 336 -19.80 14.51 7.80
C ASP A 336 -19.50 13.38 6.81
N VAL A 337 -18.29 13.36 6.25
CA VAL A 337 -17.77 12.34 5.32
C VAL A 337 -16.88 11.34 6.04
N ASN A 338 -15.93 11.83 6.84
CA ASN A 338 -15.01 10.99 7.60
C ASN A 338 -15.68 10.34 8.83
N MET A 339 -16.67 11.01 9.41
CA MET A 339 -17.35 10.64 10.65
C MET A 339 -18.87 10.68 10.46
N ALA A 340 -19.60 9.89 11.23
CA ALA A 340 -21.04 9.86 11.22
C ALA A 340 -21.61 9.90 12.65
N TRP A 341 -22.36 10.95 12.96
CA TRP A 341 -23.08 11.12 14.22
C TRP A 341 -24.52 10.63 14.12
N GLY A 342 -25.02 10.46 12.91
CA GLY A 342 -26.35 10.04 12.56
C GLY A 342 -26.48 9.92 11.04
N TYR A 343 -27.71 9.74 10.58
CA TYR A 343 -28.04 9.66 9.17
C TYR A 343 -29.42 10.30 8.94
N ASP A 344 -29.55 11.12 7.89
CA ASP A 344 -30.79 11.78 7.51
C ASP A 344 -31.53 12.49 8.68
N GLY A 345 -30.76 13.24 9.49
CA GLY A 345 -31.30 13.97 10.65
C GLY A 345 -31.59 13.13 11.90
N HIS A 346 -31.36 11.82 11.87
CA HIS A 346 -31.51 10.92 13.01
C HIS A 346 -30.15 10.59 13.63
N GLU A 347 -30.02 10.83 14.94
CA GLU A 347 -28.79 10.57 15.69
C GLU A 347 -28.63 9.08 16.00
N PHE A 348 -27.42 8.55 15.87
CA PHE A 348 -27.10 7.17 16.27
C PHE A 348 -27.18 6.98 17.79
N ALA A 349 -27.63 5.81 18.23
CA ALA A 349 -27.89 5.54 19.64
C ALA A 349 -26.62 5.52 20.52
N SER A 350 -25.46 5.17 19.96
CA SER A 350 -24.21 4.93 20.72
C SER A 350 -23.15 6.03 20.54
N VAL A 351 -23.52 7.22 20.05
CA VAL A 351 -22.52 8.26 19.72
C VAL A 351 -22.23 9.27 20.83
N ASN A 352 -22.53 9.00 22.07
CA ASN A 352 -22.37 9.91 23.22
C ASN A 352 -21.21 10.93 23.13
N SER A 353 -19.98 10.47 22.85
CA SER A 353 -18.79 11.33 22.74
C SER A 353 -17.98 11.08 21.46
N ARG A 354 -18.32 10.03 20.71
CA ARG A 354 -17.54 9.54 19.56
C ARG A 354 -18.46 9.08 18.44
N PRO A 355 -18.29 9.60 17.22
CA PRO A 355 -19.05 9.15 16.06
C PRO A 355 -18.62 7.75 15.62
N TRP A 356 -19.36 7.20 14.67
CA TRP A 356 -18.91 6.11 13.83
C TRP A 356 -17.97 6.61 12.74
N MET A 357 -17.27 5.68 12.07
CA MET A 357 -16.63 5.97 10.79
C MET A 357 -17.70 6.37 9.78
N GLY A 358 -17.39 7.39 8.97
CA GLY A 358 -18.38 8.04 8.12
C GLY A 358 -18.65 7.38 6.76
N PRO A 359 -19.52 8.01 5.97
CA PRO A 359 -19.94 7.52 4.65
C PRO A 359 -18.80 7.31 3.66
N LYS A 360 -17.64 7.93 3.86
CA LYS A 360 -16.42 7.69 3.07
C LYS A 360 -16.13 6.20 2.86
N PHE A 361 -16.39 5.39 3.88
CA PHE A 361 -16.05 3.96 3.92
C PHE A 361 -17.23 3.03 3.65
N TRP A 362 -18.47 3.55 3.66
CA TRP A 362 -19.65 2.70 3.52
C TRP A 362 -19.80 2.18 2.09
N CYS A 363 -20.28 0.95 1.97
CA CYS A 363 -20.53 0.31 0.68
C CYS A 363 -22.02 -0.06 0.56
N PRO A 364 -22.79 0.63 -0.29
CA PRO A 364 -24.22 0.38 -0.46
C PRO A 364 -24.56 -1.03 -0.95
N ASP A 365 -23.69 -1.66 -1.72
CA ASP A 365 -23.89 -3.00 -2.30
C ASP A 365 -23.24 -4.12 -1.49
N MET A 366 -22.82 -3.86 -0.23
CA MET A 366 -22.12 -4.81 0.61
C MET A 366 -22.96 -6.07 0.88
N GLN A 367 -22.35 -7.25 0.67
CA GLN A 367 -22.95 -8.57 0.85
C GLN A 367 -22.23 -9.36 1.95
N GLY A 368 -22.93 -9.65 3.05
CA GLY A 368 -22.28 -10.22 4.23
C GLY A 368 -21.24 -9.26 4.79
N THR A 369 -20.00 -9.73 4.97
CA THR A 369 -18.85 -8.92 5.39
C THR A 369 -18.03 -8.37 4.22
N ALA A 370 -18.37 -8.78 3.00
CA ALA A 370 -17.63 -8.43 1.81
C ALA A 370 -18.20 -7.17 1.15
N ASP A 371 -17.31 -6.31 0.68
CA ASP A 371 -17.66 -5.09 -0.05
C ASP A 371 -16.83 -4.95 -1.32
N GLY A 372 -17.31 -4.11 -2.24
CA GLY A 372 -16.66 -3.83 -3.50
C GLY A 372 -15.86 -2.52 -3.54
N ASN A 373 -15.70 -1.82 -2.43
CA ASN A 373 -15.01 -0.54 -2.37
C ASN A 373 -13.53 -0.67 -2.73
N ASN A 374 -13.03 0.23 -3.59
CA ASN A 374 -11.60 0.33 -3.81
C ASN A 374 -10.92 0.99 -2.61
N TYR A 375 -9.68 0.57 -2.29
CA TYR A 375 -8.87 1.31 -1.34
C TYR A 375 -8.13 2.43 -2.07
N LYS A 376 -8.34 3.66 -1.64
CA LYS A 376 -7.59 4.82 -2.11
C LYS A 376 -6.25 4.87 -1.40
N VAL A 377 -5.17 4.52 -2.13
CA VAL A 377 -3.83 4.47 -1.57
C VAL A 377 -3.11 5.79 -1.75
N PHE A 378 -3.14 6.33 -2.97
CA PHE A 378 -2.56 7.64 -3.28
C PHE A 378 -3.54 8.48 -4.09
N ARG A 379 -3.73 9.71 -3.67
CA ARG A 379 -4.53 10.74 -4.35
C ARG A 379 -3.71 12.01 -4.58
N TYR A 380 -4.10 12.80 -5.53
CA TYR A 380 -3.42 14.06 -5.82
C TYR A 380 -3.41 15.05 -4.62
N ALA A 381 -4.44 15.04 -3.77
CA ALA A 381 -4.45 15.82 -2.51
C ALA A 381 -3.27 15.48 -1.58
N ASP A 382 -2.83 14.20 -1.55
CA ASP A 382 -1.64 13.83 -0.77
C ASP A 382 -0.39 14.51 -1.32
N ALA A 383 -0.20 14.54 -2.66
CA ALA A 383 0.90 15.27 -3.29
C ALA A 383 0.87 16.78 -2.98
N ILE A 384 -0.31 17.40 -3.01
CA ILE A 384 -0.49 18.82 -2.64
C ILE A 384 -0.07 19.08 -1.20
N LEU A 385 -0.46 18.23 -0.25
CA LEU A 385 -0.07 18.38 1.15
C LEU A 385 1.38 17.99 1.42
N MET A 386 1.96 17.08 0.63
CA MET A 386 3.39 16.81 0.64
C MET A 386 4.20 18.03 0.17
N ALA A 387 3.73 18.75 -0.86
CA ALA A 387 4.34 20.01 -1.28
C ALA A 387 4.30 21.06 -0.17
N ALA A 388 3.14 21.23 0.50
CA ALA A 388 3.04 22.14 1.64
C ALA A 388 4.05 21.81 2.74
N GLU A 389 4.21 20.52 3.06
CA GLU A 389 5.16 20.08 4.08
C GLU A 389 6.62 20.32 3.65
N CYS A 390 7.00 19.90 2.44
CA CYS A 390 8.36 20.10 1.93
C CYS A 390 8.76 21.59 1.89
N LEU A 391 7.86 22.45 1.44
CA LEU A 391 8.09 23.89 1.42
C LEU A 391 8.24 24.48 2.82
N CYS A 392 7.43 24.02 3.78
CA CYS A 392 7.57 24.41 5.18
C CYS A 392 8.91 23.96 5.77
N GLU A 393 9.34 22.73 5.53
CA GLU A 393 10.64 22.22 6.00
C GLU A 393 11.85 22.91 5.35
N LEU A 394 11.65 23.61 4.22
CA LEU A 394 12.62 24.46 3.53
C LEU A 394 12.50 25.96 3.92
N ASP A 395 11.76 26.29 4.99
CA ASP A 395 11.50 27.67 5.43
C ASP A 395 10.80 28.55 4.37
N ARG A 396 10.10 27.95 3.40
CA ARG A 396 9.31 28.62 2.35
C ARG A 396 7.84 28.70 2.76
N ASP A 397 7.58 29.30 3.93
CA ASP A 397 6.29 29.25 4.63
C ASP A 397 5.12 29.86 3.84
N GLU A 398 5.32 30.92 3.08
CA GLU A 398 4.25 31.54 2.29
C GLU A 398 3.79 30.63 1.14
N GLU A 399 4.73 29.95 0.50
CA GLU A 399 4.43 28.98 -0.53
C GLU A 399 3.76 27.73 0.07
N ALA A 400 4.28 27.22 1.20
CA ALA A 400 3.69 26.14 1.96
C ALA A 400 2.22 26.42 2.31
N MET A 401 1.93 27.63 2.77
CA MET A 401 0.58 28.07 3.09
C MET A 401 -0.32 28.12 1.83
N THR A 402 0.23 28.49 0.68
CA THR A 402 -0.52 28.46 -0.59
C THR A 402 -0.98 27.05 -0.94
N TYR A 403 -0.10 26.05 -0.80
CA TYR A 403 -0.46 24.66 -1.00
C TYR A 403 -1.43 24.13 0.05
N LEU A 404 -1.19 24.40 1.32
CA LEU A 404 -2.11 24.05 2.42
C LEU A 404 -3.53 24.56 2.16
N ASN A 405 -3.66 25.79 1.68
CA ASN A 405 -4.96 26.42 1.43
C ASN A 405 -5.72 25.81 0.24
N LYS A 406 -5.07 25.09 -0.67
CA LYS A 406 -5.78 24.38 -1.74
C LYS A 406 -6.76 23.35 -1.17
N THR A 407 -6.32 22.48 -0.26
CA THR A 407 -7.19 21.46 0.38
C THR A 407 -8.21 22.07 1.32
N ARG A 408 -7.81 23.08 2.09
CA ARG A 408 -8.70 23.79 3.02
C ARG A 408 -9.86 24.47 2.31
N ASN A 409 -9.59 25.16 1.20
CA ASN A 409 -10.62 25.83 0.39
C ASN A 409 -11.57 24.81 -0.23
N ARG A 410 -11.05 23.69 -0.74
CA ARG A 410 -11.87 22.59 -1.25
C ARG A 410 -12.79 22.01 -0.16
N ALA A 411 -12.33 21.91 1.07
CA ALA A 411 -13.11 21.44 2.21
C ALA A 411 -14.07 22.51 2.80
N GLY A 412 -14.08 23.74 2.29
CA GLY A 412 -14.99 24.79 2.70
C GLY A 412 -14.59 25.56 3.97
N ILE A 413 -13.38 25.34 4.52
CA ILE A 413 -12.95 25.98 5.78
C ILE A 413 -12.14 27.26 5.59
N GLY A 414 -11.89 27.66 4.35
CA GLY A 414 -11.19 28.90 4.01
C GLY A 414 -9.69 28.87 4.35
N ASN A 415 -9.03 29.98 4.06
CA ASN A 415 -7.58 30.11 4.19
C ASN A 415 -7.11 30.04 5.64
N TYR A 416 -6.03 29.33 5.87
CA TYR A 416 -5.23 29.43 7.09
C TYR A 416 -4.41 30.71 7.07
N THR A 417 -4.41 31.40 8.18
CA THR A 417 -3.64 32.64 8.36
C THR A 417 -2.37 32.31 9.13
N PHE A 418 -1.25 32.46 8.51
CA PHE A 418 0.06 32.21 9.07
C PHE A 418 0.37 33.10 10.28
N ARG A 419 0.98 32.53 11.31
CA ARG A 419 1.45 33.25 12.50
C ARG A 419 2.88 32.93 12.87
N THR A 420 3.26 31.65 12.91
CA THR A 420 4.62 31.18 13.19
C THR A 420 4.89 29.90 12.41
N HIS A 421 6.14 29.70 12.03
CA HIS A 421 6.59 28.47 11.35
C HIS A 421 6.09 27.19 12.06
N ALA A 422 6.29 27.07 13.36
CA ALA A 422 5.87 25.90 14.13
C ALA A 422 4.35 25.65 14.08
N ARG A 423 3.53 26.71 14.03
CA ARG A 423 2.07 26.57 13.91
C ARG A 423 1.64 26.22 12.48
N LEU A 424 2.37 26.68 11.48
CA LEU A 424 2.13 26.26 10.10
C LEU A 424 2.45 24.77 9.94
N GLN A 425 3.58 24.31 10.45
CA GLN A 425 3.96 22.90 10.44
C GLN A 425 2.91 22.02 11.14
N GLU A 426 2.44 22.43 12.33
CA GLU A 426 1.38 21.72 13.04
C GLU A 426 0.06 21.69 12.22
N GLU A 427 -0.34 22.81 11.61
CA GLU A 427 -1.57 22.86 10.81
C GLU A 427 -1.47 21.99 9.54
N ILE A 428 -0.32 21.94 8.89
CA ILE A 428 -0.08 21.02 7.75
C ILE A 428 -0.27 19.56 8.20
N ARG A 429 0.31 19.18 9.34
CA ARG A 429 0.17 17.82 9.91
C ARG A 429 -1.29 17.49 10.27
N ASN A 430 -2.02 18.48 10.80
CA ASN A 430 -3.44 18.35 11.12
C ASN A 430 -4.31 18.30 9.84
N GLU A 431 -3.95 19.08 8.82
CA GLU A 431 -4.65 19.04 7.54
C GLU A 431 -4.49 17.69 6.84
N ARG A 432 -3.30 17.10 6.88
CA ARG A 432 -3.07 15.74 6.39
C ARG A 432 -3.95 14.71 7.11
N ALA A 433 -4.10 14.83 8.43
CA ALA A 433 -4.98 13.96 9.21
C ALA A 433 -6.44 14.06 8.78
N ARG A 434 -6.92 15.28 8.49
CA ARG A 434 -8.31 15.54 8.07
C ARG A 434 -8.58 15.07 6.64
N GLU A 435 -7.64 15.37 5.74
CA GLU A 435 -7.79 15.10 4.31
C GLU A 435 -7.63 13.61 3.97
N LEU A 436 -6.62 12.97 4.57
CA LEU A 436 -6.22 11.60 4.26
C LEU A 436 -6.72 10.58 5.31
N PHE A 437 -7.76 10.92 6.06
CA PHE A 437 -8.34 10.08 7.11
C PHE A 437 -8.71 8.68 6.58
N GLY A 438 -8.05 7.64 7.13
CA GLY A 438 -8.30 6.24 6.77
C GLY A 438 -7.75 5.81 5.40
N GLU A 439 -6.77 6.53 4.83
CA GLU A 439 -6.19 6.23 3.53
C GLU A 439 -4.78 5.61 3.62
N PHE A 440 -4.52 4.81 4.65
CA PHE A 440 -3.29 4.03 4.87
C PHE A 440 -2.02 4.88 5.02
N GLN A 441 -2.13 6.13 5.54
CA GLN A 441 -1.01 7.07 5.60
C GLN A 441 -0.60 7.44 7.03
N ARG A 442 -1.54 7.45 7.99
CA ARG A 442 -1.32 8.16 9.25
C ARG A 442 -0.18 7.62 10.09
N LYS A 443 -0.04 6.29 10.24
CA LYS A 443 1.10 5.71 10.98
C LYS A 443 2.43 6.16 10.38
N TYR A 444 2.54 6.11 9.05
CA TYR A 444 3.76 6.47 8.35
C TYR A 444 4.13 7.95 8.54
N ASP A 445 3.15 8.84 8.53
CA ASP A 445 3.35 10.26 8.83
C ASP A 445 3.86 10.44 10.27
N LEU A 446 3.25 9.79 11.25
CA LEU A 446 3.65 9.89 12.66
C LEU A 446 5.07 9.34 12.89
N VAL A 447 5.44 8.23 12.25
CA VAL A 447 6.80 7.64 12.34
C VAL A 447 7.81 8.58 11.70
N ARG A 448 7.53 9.07 10.49
CA ARG A 448 8.41 9.96 9.75
C ARG A 448 8.67 11.29 10.49
N TRP A 449 7.67 11.78 11.23
CA TRP A 449 7.80 12.96 12.10
C TRP A 449 8.45 12.66 13.45
N GLY A 450 8.73 11.39 13.78
CA GLY A 450 9.26 10.97 15.09
C GLY A 450 8.28 11.19 16.25
N THR A 451 6.98 11.16 15.97
CA THR A 451 5.93 11.49 16.96
C THR A 451 5.02 10.30 17.29
N PHE A 452 5.21 9.14 16.64
CA PHE A 452 4.33 7.99 16.77
C PHE A 452 4.15 7.55 18.24
N TYR A 453 5.24 7.25 18.92
CA TYR A 453 5.20 6.77 20.30
C TYR A 453 4.46 7.73 21.23
N GLN A 454 4.82 9.00 21.18
CA GLN A 454 4.20 10.03 22.02
C GLN A 454 2.71 10.22 21.74
N LYS A 455 2.31 10.24 20.46
CA LYS A 455 0.92 10.38 20.05
C LYS A 455 0.04 9.22 20.51
N ILE A 456 0.58 8.00 20.53
CA ILE A 456 -0.17 6.85 21.05
C ILE A 456 -0.27 6.88 22.57
N LEU A 457 0.76 7.31 23.29
CA LEU A 457 0.70 7.51 24.75
C LEU A 457 -0.32 8.58 25.15
N GLU A 458 -0.46 9.64 24.38
CA GLU A 458 -1.43 10.71 24.61
C GLU A 458 -2.88 10.26 24.30
N SER A 459 -3.06 9.24 23.48
CA SER A 459 -4.39 8.75 23.06
C SER A 459 -4.99 7.84 24.13
N THR A 460 -5.99 8.35 24.85
CA THR A 460 -6.70 7.62 25.92
C THR A 460 -7.87 6.77 25.43
N ASP A 461 -8.14 6.76 24.12
CA ASP A 461 -9.29 6.07 23.53
C ASP A 461 -9.23 4.55 23.67
N TYR A 462 -8.03 3.99 23.76
CA TYR A 462 -7.84 2.55 23.81
C TYR A 462 -6.72 2.17 24.78
N ALA A 463 -7.09 1.84 26.03
CA ALA A 463 -6.16 1.58 27.12
C ALA A 463 -5.17 0.44 26.83
N ALA A 464 -5.60 -0.63 26.15
CA ALA A 464 -4.71 -1.76 25.80
C ALA A 464 -3.59 -1.31 24.84
N ARG A 465 -3.89 -0.50 23.84
CA ARG A 465 -2.91 0.06 22.92
C ARG A 465 -1.94 1.00 23.63
N GLN A 466 -2.47 1.88 24.47
CA GLN A 466 -1.68 2.81 25.25
C GLN A 466 -0.72 2.09 26.22
N ALA A 467 -1.17 0.99 26.83
CA ALA A 467 -0.34 0.20 27.74
C ALA A 467 0.76 -0.61 27.02
N ASN A 468 0.51 -1.04 25.79
CA ASN A 468 1.43 -1.89 25.03
C ASN A 468 2.45 -1.10 24.22
N VAL A 469 2.17 0.17 23.88
CA VAL A 469 3.07 0.93 23.01
C VAL A 469 4.47 1.07 23.57
N LEU A 470 5.46 0.77 22.75
CA LEU A 470 6.88 0.95 23.02
C LEU A 470 7.53 1.74 21.89
N PRO A 471 8.66 2.42 22.11
CA PRO A 471 9.36 3.14 21.06
C PRO A 471 9.72 2.28 19.85
N CYS A 472 10.02 0.99 20.02
CA CYS A 472 10.31 0.06 18.92
C CYS A 472 9.11 -0.17 17.99
N HIS A 473 7.87 0.08 18.41
CA HIS A 473 6.65 -0.11 17.62
C HIS A 473 6.45 0.93 16.50
N GLU A 474 7.36 1.89 16.37
CA GLU A 474 7.46 2.70 15.13
C GLU A 474 7.61 1.79 13.92
N TYR A 475 8.42 0.74 14.05
CA TYR A 475 8.59 -0.30 13.06
C TYR A 475 8.08 -1.65 13.56
N TYR A 476 7.72 -2.53 12.65
CA TYR A 476 7.44 -3.93 12.97
C TYR A 476 8.73 -4.72 13.15
N PRO A 477 8.74 -5.79 13.98
CA PRO A 477 9.90 -6.66 14.09
C PRO A 477 10.06 -7.51 12.83
N ILE A 478 11.29 -7.88 12.52
CA ILE A 478 11.56 -8.93 11.55
C ILE A 478 11.09 -10.25 12.16
N PRO A 479 10.32 -11.09 11.43
CA PRO A 479 9.89 -12.38 11.95
C PRO A 479 11.08 -13.25 12.37
N ASP A 480 11.01 -13.88 13.54
CA ASP A 480 12.11 -14.74 14.07
C ASP A 480 12.52 -15.84 13.09
N SER A 481 11.58 -16.40 12.32
CA SER A 481 11.87 -17.36 11.28
C SER A 481 12.86 -16.82 10.24
N GLU A 482 12.75 -15.55 9.86
CA GLU A 482 13.61 -14.90 8.88
C GLU A 482 15.01 -14.65 9.46
N VAL A 483 15.08 -14.28 10.75
CA VAL A 483 16.36 -14.17 11.47
C VAL A 483 17.10 -15.50 11.45
N VAL A 484 16.42 -16.62 11.71
CA VAL A 484 17.01 -17.96 11.66
C VAL A 484 17.40 -18.34 10.22
N TYR A 485 16.52 -18.12 9.24
CA TYR A 485 16.81 -18.45 7.83
C TYR A 485 17.99 -17.68 7.26
N SER A 486 18.17 -16.44 7.68
CA SER A 486 19.32 -15.61 7.29
C SER A 486 20.63 -16.01 8.00
N LYS A 487 20.62 -17.07 8.82
CA LYS A 487 21.74 -17.47 9.70
C LYS A 487 22.20 -16.32 10.60
N TYR A 488 21.22 -15.57 11.12
CA TYR A 488 21.43 -14.39 11.99
C TYR A 488 22.15 -13.22 11.33
N ALA A 489 22.07 -13.09 9.99
CA ALA A 489 22.44 -11.87 9.29
C ALA A 489 21.43 -10.74 9.55
N LEU A 490 20.20 -11.09 9.92
CA LEU A 490 19.15 -10.19 10.39
C LEU A 490 19.06 -10.21 11.91
N ASP A 491 18.58 -9.13 12.50
CA ASP A 491 18.42 -8.96 13.95
C ASP A 491 17.17 -8.17 14.31
N ASN A 492 16.78 -8.24 15.59
CA ASN A 492 15.70 -7.47 16.21
C ASN A 492 16.21 -6.67 17.40
N ASN A 493 17.39 -6.07 17.30
CA ASN A 493 18.05 -5.37 18.41
C ASN A 493 17.17 -4.27 19.02
N GLU A 494 16.31 -3.61 18.25
CA GLU A 494 15.37 -2.60 18.70
C GLU A 494 14.32 -3.19 19.66
N TYR A 495 13.84 -4.41 19.40
CA TYR A 495 12.87 -5.14 20.23
C TYR A 495 13.51 -5.81 21.44
N ASN A 496 14.70 -6.38 21.26
CA ASN A 496 15.46 -7.07 22.33
C ASN A 496 15.73 -6.14 23.53
N LYS A 497 15.85 -4.82 23.32
CA LYS A 497 16.00 -3.81 24.39
C LYS A 497 14.83 -3.78 25.37
N TYR A 498 13.66 -4.26 24.95
CA TYR A 498 12.42 -4.29 25.73
C TYR A 498 12.06 -5.71 26.21
N GLY A 499 12.95 -6.68 25.98
CA GLY A 499 12.73 -8.08 26.35
C GLY A 499 11.72 -8.83 25.46
N LEU A 500 11.53 -8.35 24.23
CA LEU A 500 10.63 -8.93 23.23
C LEU A 500 11.41 -9.72 22.19
#